data_73b785019213a882240e2a921d169e66
#
_entry.id   73b785019213a882240e2a921d169e66
#
_cell.length_a   1.000
_cell.length_b   1.000
_cell.length_c   1.000
_cell.angle_alpha   90.00
_cell.angle_beta   90.00
_cell.angle_gamma   90.00
#
_symmetry.space_group_name_H-M   'P 1'
#
loop_
_entity.id
_entity.type
_entity.pdbx_description
1 polymer ?
#
loop_
_entity_poly.entity_id
_entity_poly.type
_entity_poly.pdbx_seq_one_letter_code
_entity_poly.pdbx_strand_id
1 'polypeptide(L)'
;DKDGHALASGTVLDHVQRAIAFTWQNVGQHGLPLLGFADWNDTVNLRTGAESLFVANLFGKALLEMIDLASYLGDAEVVRLYTGYYRTMKERVNEQAWDGAWYVRYFDADGAPVGSRRNEKGQIYANAQSWPVISGVATPDRTRIALQSLYERLNTPKGIKLSAPGYNGYDPEKGGITTYPPGAKENGGIFLHTNPWVIIAEAMAGNGERAFEYYSQMNPAAKNELIEEYECEPYVYPQNILGDEHPQFGLARN
;
A
#
# COMPACT_ATOMS: atom_id res chain seq x y z
N ASP A 1 0.21 14.78 27.72
CA ASP A 1 -0.08 13.54 28.45
C ASP A 1 -1.60 13.26 28.39
N LYS A 2 -2.03 12.18 29.04
CA LYS A 2 -3.44 11.78 29.07
C LYS A 2 -4.37 12.82 29.72
N ASP A 3 -3.84 13.74 30.49
CA ASP A 3 -4.56 14.81 31.18
C ASP A 3 -4.57 16.13 30.37
N GLY A 4 -4.08 16.09 29.15
CA GLY A 4 -4.03 17.24 28.23
C GLY A 4 -2.89 18.22 28.48
N HIS A 5 -1.94 17.88 29.32
CA HIS A 5 -0.78 18.73 29.57
C HIS A 5 0.29 18.54 28.47
N ALA A 6 0.85 19.63 27.99
CA ALA A 6 1.95 19.61 27.05
C ALA A 6 3.20 18.98 27.72
N LEU A 7 3.75 17.94 27.11
CA LEU A 7 5.01 17.31 27.55
C LEU A 7 6.24 18.02 26.98
N ALA A 8 6.09 18.59 25.78
CA ALA A 8 7.13 19.36 25.08
C ALA A 8 6.46 20.30 24.07
N SER A 9 7.19 21.31 23.61
CA SER A 9 6.80 22.17 22.52
C SER A 9 7.84 22.11 21.41
N GLY A 10 7.40 22.35 20.18
CA GLY A 10 8.26 22.40 19.00
C GLY A 10 7.47 22.94 17.80
N THR A 11 8.18 23.28 16.74
CA THR A 11 7.56 23.64 15.47
C THR A 11 6.96 22.41 14.78
N VAL A 12 6.09 22.60 13.79
CA VAL A 12 5.63 21.50 12.93
C VAL A 12 6.81 20.80 12.27
N LEU A 13 7.81 21.55 11.81
CA LEU A 13 9.02 21.01 11.22
C LEU A 13 9.77 20.08 12.20
N ASP A 14 9.95 20.48 13.46
CA ASP A 14 10.57 19.62 14.47
C ASP A 14 9.83 18.29 14.65
N HIS A 15 8.50 18.34 14.64
CA HIS A 15 7.68 17.12 14.78
C HIS A 15 7.84 16.21 13.56
N VAL A 16 7.83 16.75 12.34
CA VAL A 16 8.03 15.96 11.11
C VAL A 16 9.44 15.37 11.07
N GLN A 17 10.46 16.13 11.42
CA GLN A 17 11.85 15.64 11.49
C GLN A 17 12.00 14.50 12.51
N ARG A 18 11.34 14.56 13.67
CA ARG A 18 11.30 13.46 14.64
C ARG A 18 10.62 12.22 14.08
N ALA A 19 9.52 12.36 13.36
CA ALA A 19 8.84 11.23 12.71
C ALA A 19 9.74 10.56 11.66
N ILE A 20 10.44 11.35 10.84
CA ILE A 20 11.44 10.85 9.88
C ILE A 20 12.57 10.10 10.61
N ALA A 21 13.13 10.70 11.67
CA ALA A 21 14.20 10.07 12.43
C ALA A 21 13.77 8.77 13.11
N PHE A 22 12.54 8.74 13.66
CA PHE A 22 11.95 7.53 14.24
C PHE A 22 11.86 6.41 13.21
N THR A 23 11.27 6.67 12.04
CA THR A 23 11.11 5.66 10.99
C THR A 23 12.46 5.15 10.48
N TRP A 24 13.43 6.04 10.30
CA TRP A 24 14.78 5.68 9.88
C TRP A 24 15.52 4.76 10.86
N GLN A 25 15.30 4.97 12.17
CA GLN A 25 15.94 4.20 13.24
C GLN A 25 15.21 2.87 13.55
N ASN A 26 13.92 2.77 13.24
CA ASN A 26 13.11 1.60 13.55
C ASN A 26 12.92 0.72 12.31
N VAL A 27 13.97 0.00 11.96
CA VAL A 27 14.01 -0.92 10.82
C VAL A 27 14.29 -2.36 11.27
N GLY A 28 13.84 -3.32 10.49
CA GLY A 28 14.08 -4.74 10.73
C GLY A 28 15.33 -5.27 10.02
N GLN A 29 15.40 -6.58 9.87
CA GLN A 29 16.61 -7.27 9.36
C GLN A 29 16.92 -6.98 7.88
N HIS A 30 15.93 -6.59 7.07
CA HIS A 30 16.12 -6.17 5.67
C HIS A 30 16.37 -4.66 5.56
N GLY A 31 16.40 -3.94 6.68
CA GLY A 31 16.57 -2.50 6.74
C GLY A 31 15.32 -1.73 6.28
N LEU A 32 14.17 -2.38 6.25
CA LEU A 32 12.88 -1.75 5.97
C LEU A 32 12.17 -1.37 7.28
N PRO A 33 11.29 -0.35 7.29
CA PRO A 33 10.59 0.05 8.50
C PRO A 33 9.78 -1.08 9.12
N LEU A 34 9.85 -1.18 10.44
CA LEU A 34 9.05 -2.13 11.21
C LEU A 34 7.56 -1.85 11.01
N LEU A 35 6.77 -2.92 10.89
CA LEU A 35 5.31 -2.85 10.79
C LEU A 35 4.67 -2.28 12.06
N GLY A 36 5.26 -2.56 13.24
CA GLY A 36 4.60 -2.30 14.52
C GLY A 36 3.38 -3.21 14.73
N PHE A 37 2.28 -2.65 15.22
CA PHE A 37 1.02 -3.40 15.37
C PHE A 37 0.36 -3.67 14.01
N ALA A 38 0.31 -2.65 13.16
CA ALA A 38 -0.25 -2.72 11.81
C ALA A 38 0.19 -1.48 11.00
N ASP A 39 0.01 -1.52 9.69
CA ASP A 39 0.09 -0.34 8.83
C ASP A 39 -1.32 0.04 8.32
N TRP A 40 -1.45 0.47 7.05
CA TRP A 40 -2.74 0.77 6.44
C TRP A 40 -3.70 -0.43 6.43
N ASN A 41 -3.16 -1.66 6.30
CA ASN A 41 -3.91 -2.89 6.50
C ASN A 41 -3.95 -3.20 8.01
N ASP A 42 -4.87 -2.63 8.73
CA ASP A 42 -4.98 -2.75 10.18
C ASP A 42 -5.34 -4.17 10.66
N THR A 43 -5.77 -5.03 9.75
CA THR A 43 -6.08 -6.44 10.01
C THR A 43 -4.91 -7.40 9.72
N VAL A 44 -3.79 -6.91 9.18
CA VAL A 44 -2.56 -7.71 9.05
C VAL A 44 -1.69 -7.49 10.28
N ASN A 45 -1.74 -8.45 11.21
CA ASN A 45 -1.09 -8.35 12.53
C ASN A 45 0.02 -9.40 12.64
N LEU A 46 1.15 -9.12 12.03
CA LEU A 46 2.32 -9.98 12.09
C LEU A 46 3.05 -9.82 13.42
N ARG A 47 3.87 -10.82 13.80
CA ARG A 47 4.67 -10.77 15.02
C ARG A 47 5.64 -9.58 15.02
N THR A 48 6.01 -9.13 16.23
CA THR A 48 7.02 -8.06 16.41
C THR A 48 8.31 -8.40 15.69
N GLY A 49 8.84 -7.43 14.95
CA GLY A 49 10.00 -7.61 14.08
C GLY A 49 9.66 -7.66 12.59
N ALA A 50 8.38 -7.85 12.25
CA ALA A 50 7.92 -7.78 10.86
C ALA A 50 8.14 -6.39 10.25
N GLU A 51 8.41 -6.37 8.95
CA GLU A 51 8.71 -5.15 8.18
C GLU A 51 7.61 -4.88 7.14
N SER A 52 7.29 -3.59 6.93
CA SER A 52 6.27 -3.16 5.98
C SER A 52 6.87 -2.48 4.76
N LEU A 53 6.63 -3.04 3.59
CA LEU A 53 6.99 -2.39 2.34
C LEU A 53 6.11 -1.15 2.05
N PHE A 54 4.85 -1.18 2.48
CA PHE A 54 3.99 0.00 2.35
C PHE A 54 4.57 1.19 3.11
N VAL A 55 4.97 0.99 4.38
CA VAL A 55 5.60 2.05 5.19
C VAL A 55 6.93 2.49 4.58
N ALA A 56 7.74 1.57 4.03
CA ALA A 56 8.98 1.91 3.35
C ALA A 56 8.78 2.86 2.15
N ASN A 57 7.75 2.60 1.34
CA ASN A 57 7.43 3.45 0.20
C ASN A 57 6.79 4.78 0.63
N LEU A 58 5.89 4.78 1.62
CA LEU A 58 5.34 5.99 2.21
C LEU A 58 6.45 6.87 2.80
N PHE A 59 7.41 6.27 3.50
CA PHE A 59 8.60 6.94 4.00
C PHE A 59 9.45 7.53 2.87
N GLY A 60 9.64 6.79 1.77
CA GLY A 60 10.31 7.29 0.57
C GLY A 60 9.62 8.54 0.00
N LYS A 61 8.29 8.54 -0.08
CA LYS A 61 7.52 9.73 -0.51
C LYS A 61 7.66 10.90 0.47
N ALA A 62 7.56 10.63 1.77
CA ALA A 62 7.74 11.65 2.80
C ALA A 62 9.15 12.29 2.74
N LEU A 63 10.19 11.51 2.46
CA LEU A 63 11.54 12.04 2.27
C LEU A 63 11.64 12.99 1.08
N LEU A 64 10.99 12.68 -0.05
CA LEU A 64 10.96 13.57 -1.22
C LEU A 64 10.29 14.91 -0.88
N GLU A 65 9.12 14.88 -0.22
CA GLU A 65 8.43 16.11 0.22
C GLU A 65 9.29 16.92 1.20
N MET A 66 10.02 16.25 2.10
CA MET A 66 10.90 16.92 3.04
C MET A 66 12.16 17.49 2.39
N ILE A 67 12.67 16.85 1.33
CA ILE A 67 13.79 17.39 0.52
C ILE A 67 13.34 18.67 -0.18
N ASP A 68 12.14 18.68 -0.76
CA ASP A 68 11.58 19.86 -1.42
C ASP A 68 11.36 21.00 -0.41
N LEU A 69 10.78 20.69 0.75
CA LEU A 69 10.59 21.66 1.82
C LEU A 69 11.92 22.23 2.34
N ALA A 70 12.91 21.37 2.61
CA ALA A 70 14.23 21.81 3.07
C ALA A 70 14.95 22.66 2.02
N SER A 71 14.79 22.30 0.73
CA SER A 71 15.31 23.11 -0.38
C SER A 71 14.66 24.50 -0.43
N TYR A 72 13.36 24.59 -0.24
CA TYR A 72 12.63 25.86 -0.16
C TYR A 72 13.10 26.71 1.03
N LEU A 73 13.38 26.08 2.17
CA LEU A 73 13.88 26.75 3.38
C LEU A 73 15.38 27.10 3.33
N GLY A 74 16.11 26.63 2.30
CA GLY A 74 17.55 26.86 2.15
C GLY A 74 18.42 25.97 3.06
N ASP A 75 17.88 24.90 3.62
CA ASP A 75 18.60 23.96 4.51
C ASP A 75 19.31 22.86 3.71
N ALA A 76 20.48 23.20 3.18
CA ALA A 76 21.29 22.28 2.37
C ALA A 76 21.80 21.05 3.15
N GLU A 77 21.90 21.10 4.47
CA GLU A 77 22.32 19.97 5.28
C GLU A 77 21.21 18.91 5.34
N VAL A 78 19.99 19.32 5.65
CA VAL A 78 18.81 18.45 5.67
C VAL A 78 18.54 17.88 4.28
N VAL A 79 18.70 18.66 3.20
CA VAL A 79 18.58 18.17 1.82
C VAL A 79 19.56 17.01 1.57
N ARG A 80 20.84 17.17 1.93
CA ARG A 80 21.84 16.11 1.74
C ARG A 80 21.52 14.87 2.56
N LEU A 81 21.13 15.06 3.82
CA LEU A 81 20.80 13.97 4.74
C LEU A 81 19.62 13.14 4.21
N TYR A 82 18.51 13.78 3.86
CA TYR A 82 17.30 13.08 3.41
C TYR A 82 17.44 12.50 2.00
N THR A 83 18.23 13.12 1.15
CA THR A 83 18.62 12.51 -0.14
C THR A 83 19.39 11.21 0.07
N GLY A 84 20.28 11.17 1.08
CA GLY A 84 20.98 9.94 1.48
C GLY A 84 20.02 8.87 1.97
N TYR A 85 19.08 9.22 2.86
CA TYR A 85 18.07 8.29 3.37
C TYR A 85 17.17 7.74 2.26
N TYR A 86 16.69 8.60 1.35
CA TYR A 86 15.87 8.21 0.20
C TYR A 86 16.60 7.21 -0.69
N ARG A 87 17.86 7.50 -1.07
CA ARG A 87 18.66 6.61 -1.89
C ARG A 87 18.82 5.23 -1.25
N THR A 88 19.19 5.19 0.02
CA THR A 88 19.37 3.94 0.76
C THR A 88 18.06 3.15 0.87
N MET A 89 16.94 3.83 1.16
CA MET A 89 15.64 3.14 1.21
C MET A 89 15.24 2.59 -0.16
N LYS A 90 15.47 3.35 -1.23
CA LYS A 90 15.24 2.91 -2.61
C LYS A 90 16.08 1.68 -2.97
N GLU A 91 17.34 1.66 -2.58
CA GLU A 91 18.23 0.50 -2.77
C GLU A 91 17.70 -0.73 -2.02
N ARG A 92 17.41 -0.58 -0.71
CA ARG A 92 16.87 -1.66 0.14
C ARG A 92 15.58 -2.26 -0.42
N VAL A 93 14.61 -1.44 -0.79
CA VAL A 93 13.34 -1.91 -1.38
C VAL A 93 13.59 -2.71 -2.65
N ASN A 94 14.46 -2.20 -3.53
CA ASN A 94 14.72 -2.87 -4.80
C ASN A 94 15.55 -4.16 -4.65
N GLU A 95 16.44 -4.23 -3.68
CA GLU A 95 17.27 -5.41 -3.44
C GLU A 95 16.53 -6.50 -2.68
N GLN A 96 15.76 -6.11 -1.65
CA GLN A 96 15.16 -7.07 -0.72
C GLN A 96 13.76 -7.49 -1.12
N ALA A 97 12.94 -6.56 -1.63
CA ALA A 97 11.50 -6.76 -1.75
C ALA A 97 11.02 -7.12 -3.17
N TRP A 98 11.90 -7.22 -4.16
CA TRP A 98 11.54 -7.60 -5.52
C TRP A 98 11.49 -9.11 -5.69
N ASP A 99 10.31 -9.67 -6.00
CA ASP A 99 10.08 -11.12 -6.17
C ASP A 99 10.13 -11.59 -7.65
N GLY A 100 10.78 -10.82 -8.51
CA GLY A 100 10.98 -11.14 -9.93
C GLY A 100 9.85 -10.70 -10.85
N ALA A 101 8.62 -10.56 -10.37
CA ALA A 101 7.46 -10.09 -11.12
C ALA A 101 6.67 -8.96 -10.43
N TRP A 102 6.82 -8.83 -9.12
CA TRP A 102 6.19 -7.78 -8.32
C TRP A 102 6.93 -7.57 -7.01
N TYR A 103 6.58 -6.54 -6.24
CA TYR A 103 7.09 -6.29 -4.90
C TYR A 103 6.29 -7.06 -3.86
N VAL A 104 6.97 -7.68 -2.90
CA VAL A 104 6.32 -8.29 -1.73
C VAL A 104 5.64 -7.23 -0.87
N ARG A 105 4.73 -7.64 0.02
CA ARG A 105 3.98 -6.70 0.86
C ARG A 105 4.62 -6.51 2.24
N TYR A 106 5.13 -7.58 2.81
CA TYR A 106 5.77 -7.60 4.13
C TYR A 106 6.92 -8.60 4.14
N PHE A 107 7.79 -8.44 5.12
CA PHE A 107 8.55 -9.56 5.68
C PHE A 107 8.02 -9.84 7.08
N ASP A 108 7.78 -11.11 7.41
CA ASP A 108 7.38 -11.49 8.76
C ASP A 108 8.57 -11.41 9.74
N ALA A 109 8.34 -11.70 11.02
CA ALA A 109 9.37 -11.60 12.05
C ALA A 109 10.56 -12.56 11.84
N ASP A 110 10.39 -13.62 11.07
CA ASP A 110 11.43 -14.57 10.72
C ASP A 110 12.12 -14.23 9.38
N GLY A 111 11.69 -13.14 8.74
CA GLY A 111 12.21 -12.67 7.45
C GLY A 111 11.61 -13.34 6.23
N ALA A 112 10.54 -14.12 6.40
CA ALA A 112 9.86 -14.71 5.26
C ALA A 112 8.96 -13.71 4.55
N PRO A 113 8.92 -13.69 3.20
CA PRO A 113 8.11 -12.74 2.46
C PRO A 113 6.62 -13.09 2.50
N VAL A 114 5.79 -12.08 2.74
CA VAL A 114 4.33 -12.09 2.57
C VAL A 114 3.98 -11.22 1.38
N GLY A 115 3.15 -11.70 0.47
CA GLY A 115 2.91 -11.04 -0.81
C GLY A 115 3.86 -11.51 -1.92
N SER A 116 4.43 -12.70 -1.78
CA SER A 116 5.33 -13.33 -2.73
C SER A 116 4.62 -14.39 -3.56
N ARG A 117 5.06 -14.61 -4.79
CA ARG A 117 4.63 -15.74 -5.63
C ARG A 117 4.90 -17.11 -5.01
N ARG A 118 5.72 -17.18 -3.97
CA ARG A 118 6.02 -18.39 -3.21
C ARG A 118 4.96 -18.71 -2.16
N ASN A 119 4.12 -17.73 -1.80
CA ASN A 119 3.04 -17.95 -0.87
C ASN A 119 1.91 -18.73 -1.56
N GLU A 120 1.20 -19.56 -0.82
CA GLU A 120 0.00 -20.24 -1.34
C GLU A 120 -1.15 -19.26 -1.51
N LYS A 121 -1.32 -18.36 -0.54
CA LYS A 121 -2.36 -17.32 -0.48
C LYS A 121 -1.73 -15.95 -0.27
N GLY A 122 -2.46 -14.89 -0.62
CA GLY A 122 -1.96 -13.53 -0.49
C GLY A 122 -0.67 -13.29 -1.26
N GLN A 123 -0.58 -13.74 -2.51
CA GLN A 123 0.64 -13.67 -3.33
C GLN A 123 0.99 -12.26 -3.78
N ILE A 124 -0.01 -11.44 -4.05
CA ILE A 124 0.17 -10.08 -4.56
C ILE A 124 -0.79 -9.12 -3.88
N TYR A 125 -0.35 -7.89 -3.62
CA TYR A 125 -1.13 -6.80 -3.01
C TYR A 125 -1.03 -5.54 -3.85
N ALA A 126 -2.15 -4.86 -4.10
CA ALA A 126 -2.24 -3.69 -4.96
C ALA A 126 -1.39 -2.51 -4.46
N ASN A 127 -1.42 -2.24 -3.16
CA ASN A 127 -0.66 -1.13 -2.58
C ASN A 127 0.87 -1.36 -2.61
N ALA A 128 1.32 -2.62 -2.60
CA ALA A 128 2.73 -2.93 -2.77
C ALA A 128 3.23 -2.74 -4.21
N GLN A 129 2.36 -2.60 -5.19
CA GLN A 129 2.74 -2.32 -6.58
C GLN A 129 2.57 -0.85 -6.95
N SER A 130 1.56 -0.17 -6.42
CA SER A 130 1.29 1.23 -6.71
C SER A 130 2.25 2.19 -5.98
N TRP A 131 2.51 1.96 -4.70
CA TRP A 131 3.32 2.87 -3.88
C TRP A 131 4.80 2.95 -4.25
N PRO A 132 5.49 1.89 -4.72
CA PRO A 132 6.84 2.02 -5.25
C PRO A 132 6.94 2.97 -6.46
N VAL A 133 5.86 3.06 -7.26
CA VAL A 133 5.76 4.01 -8.37
C VAL A 133 5.51 5.42 -7.85
N ILE A 134 4.53 5.62 -6.97
CA ILE A 134 4.16 6.92 -6.39
C ILE A 134 5.34 7.56 -5.66
N SER A 135 6.12 6.77 -4.95
CA SER A 135 7.31 7.23 -4.23
C SER A 135 8.57 7.36 -5.09
N GLY A 136 8.52 6.97 -6.38
CA GLY A 136 9.69 6.97 -7.27
C GLY A 136 10.76 5.93 -6.88
N VAL A 137 10.44 5.00 -6.00
CA VAL A 137 11.34 3.92 -5.56
C VAL A 137 11.53 2.87 -6.65
N ALA A 138 10.45 2.49 -7.34
CA ALA A 138 10.52 1.53 -8.44
C ALA A 138 11.38 2.06 -9.59
N THR A 139 12.16 1.16 -10.21
CA THR A 139 12.83 1.45 -11.48
C THR A 139 11.81 1.40 -12.63
N PRO A 140 12.06 2.06 -13.78
CA PRO A 140 11.14 2.03 -14.92
C PRO A 140 10.73 0.61 -15.36
N ASP A 141 11.69 -0.31 -15.43
CA ASP A 141 11.43 -1.71 -15.80
C ASP A 141 10.55 -2.42 -14.76
N ARG A 142 10.85 -2.26 -13.48
CA ARG A 142 10.05 -2.86 -12.39
C ARG A 142 8.67 -2.23 -12.30
N THR A 143 8.54 -0.93 -12.53
CA THR A 143 7.23 -0.26 -12.66
C THR A 143 6.37 -0.95 -13.70
N ARG A 144 6.89 -1.11 -14.92
CA ARG A 144 6.16 -1.78 -16.01
C ARG A 144 5.76 -3.21 -15.66
N ILE A 145 6.68 -4.00 -15.10
CA ILE A 145 6.43 -5.40 -14.75
C ILE A 145 5.44 -5.51 -13.59
N ALA A 146 5.60 -4.71 -12.53
CA ALA A 146 4.72 -4.74 -11.36
C ALA A 146 3.29 -4.32 -11.68
N LEU A 147 3.12 -3.23 -12.46
CA LEU A 147 1.80 -2.78 -12.90
C LEU A 147 1.13 -3.77 -13.87
N GLN A 148 1.91 -4.45 -14.73
CA GLN A 148 1.39 -5.51 -15.56
C GLN A 148 0.94 -6.73 -14.73
N SER A 149 1.72 -7.14 -13.73
CA SER A 149 1.34 -8.22 -12.81
C SER A 149 0.08 -7.87 -12.00
N LEU A 150 -0.05 -6.61 -11.58
CA LEU A 150 -1.25 -6.10 -10.93
C LEU A 150 -2.46 -6.21 -11.86
N TYR A 151 -2.34 -5.77 -13.10
CA TYR A 151 -3.42 -5.88 -14.11
C TYR A 151 -3.88 -7.33 -14.30
N GLU A 152 -2.92 -8.24 -14.50
CA GLU A 152 -3.23 -9.65 -14.79
C GLU A 152 -3.85 -10.40 -13.61
N ARG A 153 -3.54 -9.98 -12.37
CA ARG A 153 -3.91 -10.74 -11.16
C ARG A 153 -4.98 -10.11 -10.29
N LEU A 154 -5.08 -8.77 -10.33
CA LEU A 154 -5.96 -8.03 -9.42
C LEU A 154 -7.08 -7.27 -10.15
N ASN A 155 -6.97 -7.02 -11.46
CA ASN A 155 -8.02 -6.31 -12.20
C ASN A 155 -9.28 -7.18 -12.34
N THR A 156 -10.42 -6.55 -12.13
CA THR A 156 -11.77 -7.12 -12.38
C THR A 156 -12.64 -6.07 -13.06
N PRO A 157 -13.76 -6.47 -13.69
CA PRO A 157 -14.69 -5.49 -14.27
C PRO A 157 -15.33 -4.52 -13.25
N LYS A 158 -15.16 -4.76 -11.95
CA LYS A 158 -15.76 -3.97 -10.86
C LYS A 158 -14.73 -3.11 -10.10
N GLY A 159 -13.44 -3.24 -10.43
CA GLY A 159 -12.31 -2.56 -9.80
C GLY A 159 -11.15 -3.48 -9.49
N ILE A 160 -10.12 -2.94 -8.83
CA ILE A 160 -8.89 -3.65 -8.48
C ILE A 160 -9.03 -4.30 -7.10
N LYS A 161 -8.82 -5.62 -7.02
CA LYS A 161 -8.74 -6.34 -5.74
C LYS A 161 -7.53 -5.85 -4.93
N LEU A 162 -7.69 -5.82 -3.60
CA LEU A 162 -6.58 -5.46 -2.72
C LEU A 162 -5.46 -6.49 -2.75
N SER A 163 -5.81 -7.77 -2.77
CA SER A 163 -4.87 -8.90 -2.79
C SER A 163 -5.43 -10.11 -3.52
N ALA A 164 -4.59 -11.07 -3.89
CA ALA A 164 -4.97 -12.35 -4.46
C ALA A 164 -3.87 -13.41 -4.28
N PRO A 165 -4.23 -14.72 -4.25
CA PRO A 165 -5.56 -15.26 -3.92
C PRO A 165 -5.91 -15.00 -2.45
N GLY A 166 -7.20 -14.96 -2.12
CA GLY A 166 -7.68 -14.75 -0.76
C GLY A 166 -7.30 -15.89 0.20
N TYR A 167 -7.14 -15.56 1.48
CA TYR A 167 -6.88 -16.52 2.54
C TYR A 167 -8.14 -17.34 2.86
N ASN A 168 -7.98 -18.64 3.13
CA ASN A 168 -9.04 -19.55 3.50
C ASN A 168 -8.93 -19.96 4.97
N GLY A 169 -9.80 -19.38 5.82
CA GLY A 169 -9.81 -19.68 7.24
C GLY A 169 -8.77 -18.91 8.05
N TYR A 170 -8.95 -18.92 9.37
CA TYR A 170 -8.14 -18.14 10.29
C TYR A 170 -6.71 -18.67 10.42
N ASP A 171 -5.76 -17.77 10.19
CA ASP A 171 -4.32 -17.96 10.41
C ASP A 171 -3.82 -16.91 11.41
N PRO A 172 -3.49 -17.29 12.66
CA PRO A 172 -3.01 -16.36 13.67
C PRO A 172 -1.68 -15.69 13.31
N GLU A 173 -0.87 -16.29 12.43
CA GLU A 173 0.40 -15.71 11.96
C GLU A 173 0.18 -14.57 10.96
N LYS A 174 -1.01 -14.42 10.40
CA LYS A 174 -1.39 -13.35 9.48
C LYS A 174 -2.37 -12.35 10.11
N GLY A 175 -3.07 -12.75 11.17
CA GLY A 175 -4.00 -11.92 11.92
C GLY A 175 -5.40 -11.81 11.32
N GLY A 176 -6.07 -10.70 11.64
CA GLY A 176 -7.48 -10.45 11.35
C GLY A 176 -7.88 -10.54 9.87
N ILE A 177 -6.98 -10.28 8.93
CA ILE A 177 -7.26 -10.39 7.49
C ILE A 177 -7.80 -11.77 7.11
N THR A 178 -7.35 -12.81 7.80
CA THR A 178 -7.74 -14.20 7.54
C THR A 178 -9.08 -14.58 8.15
N THR A 179 -9.71 -13.69 8.92
CA THR A 179 -11.08 -13.88 9.43
C THR A 179 -12.16 -13.53 8.40
N TYR A 180 -11.82 -12.72 7.40
CA TYR A 180 -12.74 -12.40 6.31
C TYR A 180 -12.80 -13.54 5.29
N PRO A 181 -13.96 -13.82 4.70
CA PRO A 181 -14.03 -14.78 3.59
C PRO A 181 -13.24 -14.26 2.38
N PRO A 182 -12.74 -15.16 1.50
CA PRO A 182 -12.07 -14.75 0.27
C PRO A 182 -12.95 -13.82 -0.57
N GLY A 183 -12.35 -12.76 -1.10
CA GLY A 183 -13.04 -11.72 -1.85
C GLY A 183 -13.77 -10.67 -1.00
N ALA A 184 -13.66 -10.72 0.33
CA ALA A 184 -14.30 -9.73 1.20
C ALA A 184 -13.26 -8.85 1.91
N LYS A 185 -13.58 -7.55 2.02
CA LYS A 185 -12.77 -6.55 2.71
C LYS A 185 -11.29 -6.63 2.27
N GLU A 186 -10.36 -6.68 3.23
CA GLU A 186 -8.94 -6.75 2.92
C GLU A 186 -8.49 -8.11 2.35
N ASN A 187 -9.28 -9.15 2.53
CA ASN A 187 -8.97 -10.49 2.04
C ASN A 187 -9.43 -10.70 0.58
N GLY A 188 -8.85 -9.95 -0.34
CA GLY A 188 -9.14 -10.06 -1.77
C GLY A 188 -10.39 -9.32 -2.25
N GLY A 189 -11.02 -8.49 -1.40
CA GLY A 189 -12.05 -7.56 -1.83
C GLY A 189 -11.50 -6.42 -2.67
N ILE A 190 -12.38 -5.74 -3.41
CA ILE A 190 -12.07 -4.51 -4.13
C ILE A 190 -12.18 -3.36 -3.13
N PHE A 191 -11.08 -3.04 -2.47
CA PHE A 191 -11.03 -2.01 -1.44
C PHE A 191 -10.85 -0.64 -2.09
N LEU A 192 -11.90 0.21 -2.04
CA LEU A 192 -11.97 1.42 -2.87
C LEU A 192 -10.88 2.45 -2.54
N HIS A 193 -10.34 2.45 -1.33
CA HIS A 193 -9.24 3.35 -0.96
C HIS A 193 -7.94 3.07 -1.74
N THR A 194 -7.69 1.80 -2.11
CA THR A 194 -6.44 1.45 -2.83
C THR A 194 -6.52 1.69 -4.33
N ASN A 195 -7.72 1.71 -4.90
CA ASN A 195 -7.91 1.88 -6.34
C ASN A 195 -7.37 3.22 -6.86
N PRO A 196 -7.61 4.40 -6.23
CA PRO A 196 -6.98 5.66 -6.63
C PRO A 196 -5.45 5.62 -6.65
N TRP A 197 -4.80 4.89 -5.73
CA TRP A 197 -3.34 4.76 -5.75
C TRP A 197 -2.86 4.01 -7.00
N VAL A 198 -3.59 2.97 -7.43
CA VAL A 198 -3.27 2.26 -8.67
C VAL A 198 -3.48 3.16 -9.88
N ILE A 199 -4.57 3.93 -9.91
CA ILE A 199 -4.85 4.91 -10.97
C ILE A 199 -3.72 5.95 -11.07
N ILE A 200 -3.29 6.49 -9.94
CA ILE A 200 -2.17 7.45 -9.87
C ILE A 200 -0.88 6.81 -10.39
N ALA A 201 -0.58 5.58 -9.96
CA ALA A 201 0.62 4.87 -10.39
C ALA A 201 0.63 4.62 -11.91
N GLU A 202 -0.47 4.20 -12.51
CA GLU A 202 -0.60 4.02 -13.96
C GLU A 202 -0.45 5.36 -14.70
N ALA A 203 -1.09 6.43 -14.21
CA ALA A 203 -0.95 7.76 -14.79
C ALA A 203 0.50 8.26 -14.74
N MET A 204 1.19 8.08 -13.61
CA MET A 204 2.61 8.41 -13.46
C MET A 204 3.52 7.57 -14.36
N ALA A 205 3.13 6.33 -14.64
CA ALA A 205 3.85 5.45 -15.58
C ALA A 205 3.56 5.75 -17.07
N GLY A 206 2.66 6.72 -17.36
CA GLY A 206 2.26 7.09 -18.72
C GLY A 206 1.15 6.22 -19.30
N ASN A 207 0.52 5.34 -18.53
CA ASN A 207 -0.54 4.42 -18.97
C ASN A 207 -1.94 5.05 -18.78
N GLY A 208 -2.20 6.18 -19.42
CA GLY A 208 -3.43 6.96 -19.24
C GLY A 208 -4.71 6.18 -19.57
N GLU A 209 -4.69 5.33 -20.58
CA GLU A 209 -5.84 4.49 -20.96
C GLU A 209 -6.21 3.51 -19.84
N ARG A 210 -5.21 2.84 -19.26
CA ARG A 210 -5.42 1.91 -18.14
C ARG A 210 -5.86 2.63 -16.87
N ALA A 211 -5.29 3.80 -16.60
CA ALA A 211 -5.74 4.65 -15.49
C ALA A 211 -7.22 5.04 -15.64
N PHE A 212 -7.65 5.37 -16.85
CA PHE A 212 -9.05 5.69 -17.13
C PHE A 212 -9.96 4.46 -17.07
N GLU A 213 -9.51 3.29 -17.53
CA GLU A 213 -10.22 2.02 -17.36
C GLU A 213 -10.54 1.77 -15.88
N TYR A 214 -9.52 1.83 -15.02
CA TYR A 214 -9.69 1.61 -13.58
C TYR A 214 -10.60 2.66 -12.92
N TYR A 215 -10.46 3.92 -13.29
CA TYR A 215 -11.36 4.97 -12.82
C TYR A 215 -12.82 4.67 -13.19
N SER A 216 -13.05 4.26 -14.43
CA SER A 216 -14.40 3.94 -14.92
C SER A 216 -15.03 2.74 -14.20
N GLN A 217 -14.22 1.75 -13.80
CA GLN A 217 -14.68 0.59 -13.04
C GLN A 217 -15.15 0.94 -11.61
N MET A 218 -14.59 1.97 -10.98
CA MET A 218 -14.90 2.34 -9.60
C MET A 218 -15.78 3.60 -9.47
N ASN A 219 -15.93 4.39 -10.50
CA ASN A 219 -16.66 5.64 -10.46
C ASN A 219 -18.15 5.42 -10.10
N PRO A 220 -18.65 6.00 -8.98
CA PRO A 220 -20.04 5.79 -8.55
C PRO A 220 -21.06 6.28 -9.57
N ALA A 221 -20.76 7.33 -10.35
CA ALA A 221 -21.65 7.81 -11.41
C ALA A 221 -21.92 6.74 -12.50
N ALA A 222 -20.93 5.90 -12.79
CA ALA A 222 -21.07 4.77 -13.72
C ALA A 222 -21.85 3.58 -13.12
N LYS A 223 -22.15 3.60 -11.81
CA LYS A 223 -22.87 2.54 -11.09
C LYS A 223 -24.35 2.85 -10.89
N ASN A 224 -24.80 4.03 -11.25
CA ASN A 224 -26.16 4.50 -10.98
C ASN A 224 -27.24 3.63 -11.63
N GLU A 225 -26.97 3.07 -12.82
CA GLU A 225 -27.86 2.15 -13.52
C GLU A 225 -27.78 0.71 -12.99
N LEU A 226 -26.80 0.43 -12.11
CA LEU A 226 -26.55 -0.88 -11.51
C LEU A 226 -26.91 -0.89 -10.02
N ILE A 227 -27.87 -0.06 -9.59
CA ILE A 227 -28.20 0.13 -8.18
C ILE A 227 -28.63 -1.16 -7.48
N GLU A 228 -29.29 -2.06 -8.19
CA GLU A 228 -29.73 -3.36 -7.68
C GLU A 228 -28.53 -4.29 -7.36
N GLU A 229 -27.38 -4.10 -8.05
CA GLU A 229 -26.15 -4.83 -7.77
C GLU A 229 -25.27 -4.07 -6.78
N TYR A 230 -25.18 -2.75 -6.95
CA TYR A 230 -24.26 -1.93 -6.18
C TYR A 230 -24.73 -1.68 -4.74
N GLU A 231 -26.05 -1.61 -4.53
CA GLU A 231 -26.70 -1.48 -3.22
C GLU A 231 -26.12 -0.36 -2.33
N CYS A 232 -25.74 0.76 -2.94
CA CYS A 232 -25.15 1.92 -2.26
C CYS A 232 -25.83 3.20 -2.72
N GLU A 233 -25.79 4.25 -1.93
CA GLU A 233 -26.35 5.54 -2.28
C GLU A 233 -25.72 6.09 -3.57
N PRO A 234 -26.48 6.82 -4.40
CA PRO A 234 -25.94 7.45 -5.60
C PRO A 234 -24.71 8.30 -5.30
N TYR A 235 -23.68 8.20 -6.14
CA TYR A 235 -22.43 8.97 -6.05
C TYR A 235 -21.57 8.70 -4.80
N VAL A 236 -21.88 7.66 -4.01
CA VAL A 236 -21.06 7.24 -2.87
C VAL A 236 -20.06 6.17 -3.28
N TYR A 237 -18.83 6.30 -2.81
CA TYR A 237 -17.82 5.23 -2.85
C TYR A 237 -17.99 4.33 -1.62
N PRO A 238 -18.39 3.07 -1.76
CA PRO A 238 -18.40 2.15 -0.63
C PRO A 238 -16.96 1.87 -0.17
N GLN A 239 -16.80 1.42 1.06
CA GLN A 239 -15.48 0.99 1.52
C GLN A 239 -14.94 -0.16 0.68
N ASN A 240 -15.81 -1.12 0.36
CA ASN A 240 -15.44 -2.37 -0.29
C ASN A 240 -16.53 -2.86 -1.25
N ILE A 241 -16.12 -3.43 -2.36
CA ILE A 241 -16.95 -4.25 -3.25
C ILE A 241 -16.42 -5.67 -3.15
N LEU A 242 -17.31 -6.67 -3.06
CA LEU A 242 -16.92 -8.07 -2.99
C LEU A 242 -16.17 -8.47 -4.27
N GLY A 243 -15.00 -9.07 -4.11
CA GLY A 243 -14.12 -9.52 -5.19
C GLY A 243 -14.61 -10.81 -5.85
N ASP A 244 -13.96 -11.20 -6.94
CA ASP A 244 -14.35 -12.34 -7.79
C ASP A 244 -14.18 -13.72 -7.14
N GLU A 245 -13.49 -13.80 -6.00
CA GLU A 245 -13.43 -15.01 -5.18
C GLU A 245 -14.64 -15.17 -4.23
N HIS A 246 -15.48 -14.12 -4.10
CA HIS A 246 -16.68 -14.17 -3.28
C HIS A 246 -17.92 -14.54 -4.10
N PRO A 247 -18.84 -15.41 -3.58
CA PRO A 247 -20.06 -15.80 -4.30
C PRO A 247 -20.97 -14.63 -4.71
N GLN A 248 -20.92 -13.51 -3.98
CA GLN A 248 -21.67 -12.29 -4.27
C GLN A 248 -20.78 -11.21 -4.93
N PHE A 249 -19.92 -11.61 -5.86
CA PHE A 249 -19.05 -10.70 -6.59
C PHE A 249 -19.79 -9.46 -7.11
N GLY A 250 -19.24 -8.29 -6.85
CA GLY A 250 -19.76 -7.02 -7.34
C GLY A 250 -20.70 -6.28 -6.38
N LEU A 251 -21.17 -6.91 -5.28
CA LEU A 251 -21.98 -6.22 -4.28
C LEU A 251 -21.12 -5.31 -3.41
N ALA A 252 -21.61 -4.08 -3.19
CA ALA A 252 -20.96 -3.14 -2.27
C ALA A 252 -21.16 -3.57 -0.81
N ARG A 253 -20.16 -3.23 0.04
CA ARG A 253 -20.22 -3.44 1.50
C ARG A 253 -19.49 -2.29 2.20
N ASN A 254 -20.03 -1.88 3.33
CA ASN A 254 -19.43 -0.88 4.24
C ASN A 254 -19.01 -1.53 5.55
#